data_6c30be208e7a2e20a6682a214c3ea2fe
#
_entry.id   6c30be208e7a2e20a6682a214c3ea2fe
#
_cell.length_a   1.000
_cell.length_b   1.000
_cell.length_c   1.000
_cell.angle_alpha   90.00
_cell.angle_beta   90.00
_cell.angle_gamma   90.00
#
_symmetry.space_group_name_H-M   'P 1'
#
loop_
_entity.id
_entity.type
_entity.pdbx_description
1 polymer ?
#
loop_
_entity_poly.entity_id
_entity_poly.type
_entity_poly.pdbx_seq_one_letter_code
_entity_poly.pdbx_strand_id
1 'polypeptide(L)'
;MPELPEVETVRRTLKNFVLNKRIISIDVIYPKIIEDDIEEFKNKVCNQVINDIDRIGKFLIFKLDDVAFVSHLRMEGKYHYVNSDEPLNKHDHIIFNLDDGKQLRYNDTRKFGRMKLVSLDNYANELPLSKLGPEPFYADEKKLYEKLHKCNLPIKHALLDQSIIAGIGNIYANEICFAMGLDPYTPASKLTKKSVKELIEVASNILNEAIKQGGTTIHSFSANGIDGLFQVKLKVHLQKKCPICGGEITKEAIKGR
;
A
#
# COMPACT_ATOMS: atom_id res chain seq x y z
N MET A 1 -6.12 2.73 -6.31
CA MET A 1 -5.68 2.55 -4.90
C MET A 1 -4.28 1.98 -4.95
N PRO A 2 -3.31 2.61 -4.33
CA PRO A 2 -1.97 2.02 -4.21
C PRO A 2 -2.04 0.63 -3.55
N GLU A 3 -1.47 -0.38 -4.22
CA GLU A 3 -1.29 -1.72 -3.70
C GLU A 3 0.16 -1.88 -3.23
N LEU A 4 0.60 -3.06 -2.84
CA LEU A 4 1.94 -3.28 -2.28
C LEU A 4 3.07 -2.70 -3.15
N PRO A 5 3.14 -2.91 -4.48
CA PRO A 5 4.23 -2.37 -5.30
C PRO A 5 4.26 -0.84 -5.35
N GLU A 6 3.09 -0.19 -5.42
CA GLU A 6 3.00 1.27 -5.42
C GLU A 6 3.44 1.84 -4.08
N VAL A 7 3.01 1.23 -2.96
CA VAL A 7 3.41 1.67 -1.61
C VAL A 7 4.91 1.46 -1.39
N GLU A 8 5.49 0.37 -1.91
CA GLU A 8 6.93 0.12 -1.86
C GLU A 8 7.71 1.19 -2.64
N THR A 9 7.21 1.62 -3.78
CA THR A 9 7.85 2.70 -4.54
C THR A 9 7.77 4.02 -3.80
N VAL A 10 6.59 4.35 -3.23
CA VAL A 10 6.45 5.55 -2.37
C VAL A 10 7.44 5.49 -1.21
N ARG A 11 7.56 4.34 -0.54
CA ARG A 11 8.52 4.15 0.56
C ARG A 11 9.97 4.45 0.13
N ARG A 12 10.40 3.85 -0.98
CA ARG A 12 11.76 4.06 -1.51
C ARG A 12 12.02 5.52 -1.88
N THR A 13 11.04 6.14 -2.51
CA THR A 13 11.14 7.55 -2.90
C THR A 13 11.20 8.46 -1.68
N LEU A 14 10.29 8.28 -0.70
CA LEU A 14 10.30 9.04 0.54
C LEU A 14 11.64 8.96 1.27
N LYS A 15 12.24 7.76 1.35
CA LYS A 15 13.55 7.56 1.99
C LYS A 15 14.63 8.46 1.39
N ASN A 16 14.61 8.72 0.09
CA ASN A 16 15.61 9.57 -0.55
C ASN A 16 15.46 11.05 -0.17
N PHE A 17 14.31 11.48 0.33
CA PHE A 17 14.03 12.89 0.59
C PHE A 17 13.94 13.24 2.08
N VAL A 18 13.37 12.35 2.90
CA VAL A 18 13.02 12.71 4.27
C VAL A 18 13.82 11.98 5.35
N LEU A 19 14.68 11.01 5.00
CA LEU A 19 15.56 10.38 6.01
C LEU A 19 16.50 11.40 6.64
N ASN A 20 16.72 11.24 7.95
CA ASN A 20 17.55 12.11 8.78
C ASN A 20 17.01 13.54 8.89
N LYS A 21 15.76 13.80 8.51
CA LYS A 21 15.09 15.08 8.71
C LYS A 21 14.32 15.07 10.02
N ARG A 22 14.40 16.18 10.75
CA ARG A 22 13.64 16.41 11.98
C ARG A 22 12.30 17.04 11.65
N ILE A 23 11.24 16.53 12.23
CA ILE A 23 9.90 17.11 12.16
C ILE A 23 9.82 18.22 13.21
N ILE A 24 9.81 19.48 12.78
CA ILE A 24 9.80 20.65 13.67
C ILE A 24 8.38 20.90 14.21
N SER A 25 7.39 20.81 13.33
CA SER A 25 5.98 21.02 13.71
C SER A 25 5.05 20.30 12.73
N ILE A 26 3.78 20.15 13.11
CA ILE A 26 2.76 19.49 12.29
C ILE A 26 1.53 20.38 12.24
N ASP A 27 1.08 20.74 11.02
CA ASP A 27 -0.19 21.41 10.79
C ASP A 27 -1.23 20.37 10.36
N VAL A 28 -2.33 20.29 11.11
CA VAL A 28 -3.42 19.34 10.88
C VAL A 28 -4.62 20.10 10.35
N ILE A 29 -4.81 20.09 9.02
CA ILE A 29 -5.91 20.77 8.33
C ILE A 29 -7.18 19.92 8.35
N TYR A 30 -7.04 18.59 8.17
CA TYR A 30 -8.17 17.66 8.25
C TYR A 30 -7.93 16.60 9.32
N PRO A 31 -8.48 16.81 10.54
CA PRO A 31 -8.21 15.98 11.71
C PRO A 31 -8.51 14.48 11.56
N LYS A 32 -9.53 14.11 10.78
CA LYS A 32 -9.98 12.71 10.61
C LYS A 32 -8.96 11.78 9.93
N ILE A 33 -7.84 12.31 9.44
CA ILE A 33 -6.72 11.51 8.92
C ILE A 33 -5.95 10.84 10.08
N ILE A 34 -5.84 11.52 11.22
CA ILE A 34 -5.18 11.01 12.42
C ILE A 34 -6.21 10.25 13.23
N GLU A 35 -5.91 8.99 13.60
CA GLU A 35 -6.81 8.14 14.40
C GLU A 35 -6.62 8.33 15.92
N ASP A 36 -5.48 8.87 16.32
CA ASP A 36 -5.16 9.19 17.71
C ASP A 36 -5.66 10.60 18.07
N ASP A 37 -5.56 10.97 19.35
CA ASP A 37 -5.70 12.37 19.75
C ASP A 37 -4.65 13.21 19.04
N ILE A 38 -5.07 14.36 18.50
CA ILE A 38 -4.22 15.19 17.65
C ILE A 38 -3.06 15.79 18.42
N GLU A 39 -3.31 16.25 19.63
CA GLU A 39 -2.26 16.84 20.47
C GLU A 39 -1.29 15.75 20.96
N GLU A 40 -1.79 14.55 21.27
CA GLU A 40 -0.94 13.39 21.56
C GLU A 40 -0.04 13.05 20.33
N PHE A 41 -0.63 13.00 19.13
CA PHE A 41 0.12 12.72 17.90
C PHE A 41 1.21 13.75 17.68
N LYS A 42 0.87 15.06 17.76
CA LYS A 42 1.83 16.15 17.61
C LYS A 42 2.94 16.07 18.66
N ASN A 43 2.59 15.91 19.91
CA ASN A 43 3.55 15.87 21.02
C ASN A 43 4.55 14.72 20.88
N LYS A 44 4.11 13.56 20.36
CA LYS A 44 4.97 12.40 20.17
C LYS A 44 5.81 12.45 18.89
N VAL A 45 5.35 13.15 17.87
CA VAL A 45 6.00 13.15 16.55
C VAL A 45 6.87 14.39 16.34
N CYS A 46 6.52 15.55 16.92
CA CYS A 46 7.34 16.76 16.79
C CYS A 46 8.69 16.62 17.50
N ASN A 47 9.69 17.31 16.96
CA ASN A 47 11.08 17.30 17.38
C ASN A 47 11.81 15.95 17.22
N GLN A 48 11.18 14.95 16.59
CA GLN A 48 11.80 13.66 16.29
C GLN A 48 12.38 13.60 14.88
N VAL A 49 13.44 12.82 14.70
CA VAL A 49 14.08 12.57 13.40
C VAL A 49 13.40 11.37 12.71
N ILE A 50 13.22 11.46 11.41
CA ILE A 50 12.78 10.32 10.59
C ILE A 50 14.00 9.43 10.33
N ASN A 51 14.14 8.37 11.12
CA ASN A 51 15.29 7.47 11.05
C ASN A 51 15.15 6.41 9.95
N ASP A 52 13.92 5.94 9.71
CA ASP A 52 13.63 4.98 8.64
C ASP A 52 12.16 5.05 8.23
N ILE A 53 11.87 4.48 7.07
CA ILE A 53 10.50 4.23 6.61
C ILE A 53 10.41 2.77 6.19
N ASP A 54 9.57 2.02 6.88
CA ASP A 54 9.29 0.62 6.59
C ASP A 54 7.94 0.45 5.89
N ARG A 55 7.60 -0.77 5.49
CA ARG A 55 6.33 -1.11 4.86
C ARG A 55 5.87 -2.51 5.28
N ILE A 56 4.59 -2.63 5.62
CA ILE A 56 3.90 -3.93 5.77
C ILE A 56 2.59 -3.85 4.97
N GLY A 57 2.41 -4.74 4.02
CA GLY A 57 1.26 -4.74 3.12
C GLY A 57 1.14 -3.42 2.35
N LYS A 58 0.10 -2.66 2.63
CA LYS A 58 -0.18 -1.35 2.02
C LYS A 58 0.01 -0.18 2.98
N PHE A 59 0.70 -0.41 4.11
CA PHE A 59 1.00 0.59 5.12
C PHE A 59 2.45 1.03 5.03
N LEU A 60 2.69 2.33 5.10
CA LEU A 60 4.00 2.92 5.39
C LEU A 60 4.16 3.03 6.89
N ILE A 61 5.35 2.78 7.40
CA ILE A 61 5.69 2.92 8.81
C ILE A 61 6.84 3.92 8.91
N PHE A 62 6.57 5.11 9.40
CA PHE A 62 7.59 6.12 9.67
C PHE A 62 8.18 5.83 11.05
N LYS A 63 9.46 5.50 11.10
CA LYS A 63 10.20 5.22 12.32
C LYS A 63 10.94 6.47 12.75
N LEU A 64 10.60 6.97 13.93
CA LEU A 64 11.22 8.17 14.52
C LEU A 64 12.18 7.76 15.64
N ASP A 65 12.64 8.72 16.46
CA ASP A 65 13.60 8.43 17.54
C ASP A 65 12.98 7.51 18.61
N ASP A 66 11.76 7.81 19.10
CA ASP A 66 11.14 7.12 20.22
C ASP A 66 9.79 6.45 19.87
N VAL A 67 9.21 6.79 18.73
CA VAL A 67 7.89 6.33 18.30
C VAL A 67 7.88 6.03 16.82
N ALA A 68 6.88 5.30 16.37
CA ALA A 68 6.58 5.19 14.95
C ALA A 68 5.11 5.60 14.69
N PHE A 69 4.81 5.94 13.47
CA PHE A 69 3.42 6.05 13.02
C PHE A 69 3.21 5.32 11.71
N VAL A 70 2.06 4.68 11.59
CA VAL A 70 1.62 4.05 10.34
C VAL A 70 0.83 5.04 9.50
N SER A 71 0.99 4.97 8.18
CA SER A 71 0.23 5.75 7.21
C SER A 71 -0.33 4.84 6.13
N HIS A 72 -1.65 4.88 5.92
CA HIS A 72 -2.33 4.14 4.87
C HIS A 72 -2.89 5.11 3.81
N LEU A 73 -2.38 5.02 2.59
CA LEU A 73 -2.72 5.93 1.49
C LEU A 73 -4.16 5.76 0.98
N ARG A 74 -4.79 4.63 1.23
CA ARG A 74 -6.14 4.29 0.76
C ARG A 74 -6.25 4.42 -0.76
N MET A 75 -7.19 5.24 -1.27
CA MET A 75 -7.49 5.29 -2.71
C MET A 75 -6.60 6.27 -3.46
N GLU A 76 -6.34 7.44 -2.89
CA GLU A 76 -5.70 8.56 -3.58
C GLU A 76 -4.72 9.36 -2.72
N GLY A 77 -4.42 8.87 -1.51
CA GLY A 77 -3.43 9.48 -0.64
C GLY A 77 -2.06 9.57 -1.30
N LYS A 78 -1.41 10.71 -1.15
CA LYS A 78 -0.10 11.04 -1.74
C LYS A 78 0.74 11.80 -0.75
N TYR A 79 2.05 11.75 -0.96
CA TYR A 79 2.99 12.62 -0.28
C TYR A 79 3.65 13.57 -1.27
N HIS A 80 3.81 14.84 -0.88
CA HIS A 80 4.56 15.84 -1.61
C HIS A 80 5.67 16.39 -0.72
N TYR A 81 6.89 16.41 -1.24
CA TYR A 81 8.03 17.04 -0.59
C TYR A 81 8.35 18.33 -1.33
N VAL A 82 8.03 19.46 -0.71
CA VAL A 82 7.97 20.77 -1.35
C VAL A 82 8.64 21.83 -0.48
N ASN A 83 8.96 23.00 -1.05
CA ASN A 83 9.41 24.14 -0.27
C ASN A 83 8.26 24.67 0.60
N SER A 84 8.60 25.24 1.76
CA SER A 84 7.59 25.75 2.70
C SER A 84 6.80 26.96 2.18
N ASP A 85 7.36 27.70 1.23
CA ASP A 85 6.75 28.85 0.58
C ASP A 85 5.80 28.48 -0.58
N GLU A 86 5.78 27.22 -1.00
CA GLU A 86 4.84 26.79 -2.03
C GLU A 86 3.39 26.88 -1.53
N PRO A 87 2.45 27.41 -2.34
CA PRO A 87 1.05 27.52 -1.95
C PRO A 87 0.46 26.15 -1.55
N LEU A 88 -0.39 26.16 -0.52
CA LEU A 88 -1.12 24.95 -0.11
C LEU A 88 -2.14 24.54 -1.17
N ASN A 89 -2.18 23.25 -1.47
CA ASN A 89 -3.26 22.67 -2.25
C ASN A 89 -4.48 22.43 -1.34
N LYS A 90 -5.69 22.59 -1.86
CA LYS A 90 -6.95 22.35 -1.14
C LYS A 90 -7.10 20.92 -0.58
N HIS A 91 -6.28 20.01 -1.04
CA HIS A 91 -6.26 18.59 -0.62
C HIS A 91 -5.05 18.25 0.26
N ASP A 92 -4.22 19.22 0.64
CA ASP A 92 -3.19 19.04 1.64
C ASP A 92 -3.85 19.02 3.02
N HIS A 93 -3.67 17.93 3.77
CA HIS A 93 -4.42 17.68 4.98
C HIS A 93 -3.55 17.58 6.24
N ILE A 94 -2.35 17.03 6.10
CA ILE A 94 -1.34 16.95 7.17
C ILE A 94 -0.04 17.47 6.58
N ILE A 95 0.59 18.42 7.28
CA ILE A 95 1.83 19.05 6.85
C ILE A 95 2.87 18.85 7.94
N PHE A 96 3.92 18.12 7.62
CA PHE A 96 5.09 17.96 8.47
C PHE A 96 6.12 19.00 8.04
N ASN A 97 6.38 19.99 8.89
CA ASN A 97 7.42 20.99 8.68
C ASN A 97 8.77 20.39 9.10
N LEU A 98 9.75 20.41 8.22
CA LEU A 98 11.03 19.76 8.40
C LEU A 98 12.16 20.79 8.69
N ASP A 99 13.24 20.34 9.32
CA ASP A 99 14.39 21.16 9.72
C ASP A 99 15.24 21.70 8.56
N ASP A 100 15.01 21.22 7.34
CA ASP A 100 15.67 21.71 6.13
C ASP A 100 14.88 22.84 5.41
N GLY A 101 13.85 23.39 6.05
CA GLY A 101 13.00 24.45 5.51
C GLY A 101 11.97 23.97 4.48
N LYS A 102 11.80 22.66 4.33
CA LYS A 102 10.80 22.06 3.46
C LYS A 102 9.67 21.42 4.25
N GLN A 103 8.65 20.98 3.50
CA GLN A 103 7.47 20.34 4.04
C GLN A 103 7.24 18.99 3.38
N LEU A 104 6.89 17.99 4.19
CA LEU A 104 6.28 16.77 3.72
C LEU A 104 4.77 16.91 3.90
N ARG A 105 4.03 17.02 2.80
CA ARG A 105 2.58 17.23 2.79
C ARG A 105 1.87 15.94 2.43
N TYR A 106 0.90 15.54 3.25
CA TYR A 106 -0.03 14.47 2.92
C TYR A 106 -1.25 15.06 2.20
N ASN A 107 -1.46 14.65 0.97
CA ASN A 107 -2.53 15.10 0.08
C ASN A 107 -3.50 13.94 -0.21
N ASP A 108 -4.81 14.16 -0.10
CA ASP A 108 -5.82 13.14 -0.40
C ASP A 108 -7.15 13.78 -0.83
N THR A 109 -7.48 13.68 -2.11
CA THR A 109 -8.72 14.23 -2.67
C THR A 109 -9.96 13.60 -2.04
N ARG A 110 -9.87 12.34 -1.59
CA ARG A 110 -11.01 11.58 -1.02
C ARG A 110 -11.06 11.58 0.50
N LYS A 111 -10.01 12.03 1.19
CA LYS A 111 -9.90 12.09 2.66
C LYS A 111 -10.09 10.73 3.35
N PHE A 112 -9.69 9.64 2.71
CA PHE A 112 -9.82 8.28 3.23
C PHE A 112 -8.56 7.76 3.92
N GLY A 113 -7.43 8.42 3.69
CA GLY A 113 -6.17 8.07 4.33
C GLY A 113 -6.25 8.06 5.85
N ARG A 114 -5.36 7.31 6.48
CA ARG A 114 -5.30 7.21 7.94
C ARG A 114 -3.86 7.17 8.40
N MET A 115 -3.63 7.82 9.54
CA MET A 115 -2.37 7.79 10.27
C MET A 115 -2.65 7.41 11.71
N LYS A 116 -1.77 6.62 12.31
CA LYS A 116 -1.89 6.15 13.70
C LYS A 116 -0.52 5.95 14.32
N LEU A 117 -0.38 6.36 15.59
CA LEU A 117 0.79 6.06 16.41
C LEU A 117 0.89 4.56 16.68
N VAL A 118 2.11 4.06 16.71
CA VAL A 118 2.45 2.68 17.08
C VAL A 118 3.81 2.68 17.80
N SER A 119 4.09 1.64 18.57
CA SER A 119 5.41 1.49 19.19
C SER A 119 6.49 1.28 18.17
N LEU A 120 7.66 1.88 18.37
CA LEU A 120 8.81 1.73 17.49
C LEU A 120 9.27 0.27 17.39
N ASP A 121 9.34 -0.44 18.52
CA ASP A 121 9.90 -1.79 18.60
C ASP A 121 8.88 -2.90 18.35
N ASN A 122 7.57 -2.61 18.39
CA ASN A 122 6.53 -3.65 18.36
C ASN A 122 5.37 -3.36 17.38
N TYR A 123 5.53 -2.39 16.47
CA TYR A 123 4.46 -1.96 15.57
C TYR A 123 3.79 -3.10 14.78
N ALA A 124 4.55 -4.14 14.41
CA ALA A 124 4.00 -5.26 13.64
C ALA A 124 2.90 -6.04 14.40
N ASN A 125 2.93 -6.02 15.74
CA ASN A 125 1.96 -6.71 16.59
C ASN A 125 0.82 -5.79 17.06
N GLU A 126 0.81 -4.53 16.64
CA GLU A 126 -0.23 -3.56 16.99
C GLU A 126 -1.23 -3.35 15.86
N LEU A 127 -2.44 -2.88 16.22
CA LEU A 127 -3.42 -2.47 15.21
C LEU A 127 -2.95 -1.21 14.48
N PRO A 128 -3.14 -1.16 13.15
CA PRO A 128 -3.87 -2.10 12.29
C PRO A 128 -3.02 -3.26 11.76
N LEU A 129 -1.70 -3.26 11.95
CA LEU A 129 -0.77 -4.18 11.30
C LEU A 129 -0.92 -5.63 11.78
N SER A 130 -1.22 -5.85 13.07
CA SER A 130 -1.41 -7.18 13.66
C SER A 130 -2.53 -8.02 13.04
N LYS A 131 -3.46 -7.36 12.30
CA LYS A 131 -4.54 -8.06 11.58
C LYS A 131 -4.13 -8.53 10.18
N LEU A 132 -2.96 -8.15 9.71
CA LEU A 132 -2.51 -8.50 8.37
C LEU A 132 -2.04 -9.97 8.32
N GLY A 133 -2.39 -10.64 7.24
CA GLY A 133 -1.76 -11.89 6.85
C GLY A 133 -0.35 -11.65 6.32
N PRO A 134 0.39 -12.72 6.00
CA PRO A 134 1.70 -12.58 5.38
C PRO A 134 1.59 -11.96 3.99
N GLU A 135 2.63 -11.27 3.56
CA GLU A 135 2.80 -10.94 2.15
C GLU A 135 3.16 -12.22 1.36
N PRO A 136 2.88 -12.29 0.05
CA PRO A 136 3.20 -13.48 -0.75
C PRO A 136 4.65 -13.96 -0.59
N PHE A 137 5.59 -13.03 -0.46
CA PHE A 137 7.03 -13.32 -0.30
C PHE A 137 7.38 -14.14 0.94
N TYR A 138 6.54 -14.07 1.98
CA TYR A 138 6.76 -14.66 3.29
C TYR A 138 5.64 -15.63 3.69
N ALA A 139 4.74 -15.96 2.74
CA ALA A 139 3.61 -16.82 3.01
C ALA A 139 4.05 -18.28 3.20
N ASP A 140 3.68 -18.87 4.33
CA ASP A 140 3.81 -20.31 4.57
C ASP A 140 2.70 -21.04 3.79
N GLU A 141 3.10 -22.00 2.94
CA GLU A 141 2.21 -22.76 2.06
C GLU A 141 1.11 -23.47 2.85
N LYS A 142 1.47 -24.15 3.93
CA LYS A 142 0.52 -24.94 4.74
C LYS A 142 -0.49 -24.04 5.43
N LYS A 143 -0.02 -22.96 6.06
CA LYS A 143 -0.89 -22.01 6.77
C LYS A 143 -1.83 -21.29 5.80
N LEU A 144 -1.33 -20.89 4.62
CA LEU A 144 -2.16 -20.25 3.61
C LEU A 144 -3.19 -21.23 3.05
N TYR A 145 -2.80 -22.47 2.76
CA TYR A 145 -3.74 -23.52 2.34
C TYR A 145 -4.85 -23.73 3.37
N GLU A 146 -4.52 -23.86 4.66
CA GLU A 146 -5.49 -24.05 5.74
C GLU A 146 -6.49 -22.88 5.82
N LYS A 147 -6.04 -21.64 5.62
CA LYS A 147 -6.90 -20.47 5.57
C LYS A 147 -7.82 -20.47 4.36
N LEU A 148 -7.27 -20.70 3.16
CA LEU A 148 -8.04 -20.72 1.93
C LEU A 148 -9.04 -21.89 1.88
N HIS A 149 -8.66 -23.05 2.40
CA HIS A 149 -9.54 -24.24 2.44
C HIS A 149 -10.78 -24.03 3.32
N LYS A 150 -10.74 -23.13 4.30
CA LYS A 150 -11.88 -22.71 5.12
C LYS A 150 -12.66 -21.55 4.52
N CYS A 151 -12.23 -21.00 3.38
CA CYS A 151 -12.82 -19.81 2.76
C CYS A 151 -13.66 -20.19 1.54
N ASN A 152 -14.98 -20.06 1.62
CA ASN A 152 -15.91 -20.32 0.52
C ASN A 152 -16.14 -19.09 -0.39
N LEU A 153 -15.45 -17.98 -0.15
CA LEU A 153 -15.53 -16.84 -1.04
C LEU A 153 -14.80 -17.13 -2.36
N PRO A 154 -15.19 -16.46 -3.45
CA PRO A 154 -14.41 -16.46 -4.69
C PRO A 154 -12.94 -16.17 -4.42
N ILE A 155 -12.03 -16.85 -5.12
CA ILE A 155 -10.58 -16.68 -4.91
C ILE A 155 -10.14 -15.23 -5.03
N LYS A 156 -10.72 -14.48 -5.97
CA LYS A 156 -10.42 -13.05 -6.08
C LYS A 156 -10.71 -12.31 -4.77
N HIS A 157 -11.84 -12.61 -4.10
CA HIS A 157 -12.16 -12.00 -2.81
C HIS A 157 -11.20 -12.41 -1.69
N ALA A 158 -10.82 -13.70 -1.65
CA ALA A 158 -9.83 -14.18 -0.70
C ALA A 158 -8.47 -13.48 -0.89
N LEU A 159 -8.05 -13.20 -2.13
CA LEU A 159 -6.84 -12.43 -2.45
C LEU A 159 -6.94 -10.95 -2.05
N LEU A 160 -8.14 -10.40 -1.99
CA LEU A 160 -8.38 -9.01 -1.54
C LEU A 160 -8.42 -8.87 -0.02
N ASP A 161 -8.60 -9.97 0.70
CA ASP A 161 -8.65 -9.99 2.16
C ASP A 161 -7.24 -9.89 2.73
N GLN A 162 -6.91 -8.73 3.27
CA GLN A 162 -5.58 -8.43 3.79
C GLN A 162 -5.23 -9.28 5.03
N SER A 163 -6.19 -9.94 5.68
CA SER A 163 -5.96 -10.87 6.78
C SER A 163 -5.53 -12.26 6.32
N ILE A 164 -5.86 -12.63 5.08
CA ILE A 164 -5.45 -13.89 4.45
C ILE A 164 -4.07 -13.73 3.84
N ILE A 165 -3.92 -12.74 2.96
CA ILE A 165 -2.68 -12.42 2.29
C ILE A 165 -2.58 -10.89 2.10
N ALA A 166 -1.53 -10.27 2.60
CA ALA A 166 -1.41 -8.83 2.60
C ALA A 166 -0.78 -8.30 1.30
N GLY A 167 -1.15 -7.07 0.93
CA GLY A 167 -0.53 -6.33 -0.15
C GLY A 167 -1.23 -6.42 -1.50
N ILE A 168 -1.98 -7.48 -1.77
CA ILE A 168 -2.72 -7.67 -3.02
C ILE A 168 -4.00 -6.84 -3.00
N GLY A 169 -4.28 -6.15 -4.10
CA GLY A 169 -5.55 -5.46 -4.32
C GLY A 169 -6.17 -5.86 -5.65
N ASN A 170 -7.08 -5.04 -6.17
CA ASN A 170 -7.89 -5.41 -7.32
C ASN A 170 -7.09 -5.57 -8.62
N ILE A 171 -6.00 -4.81 -8.77
CA ILE A 171 -5.13 -4.88 -9.95
C ILE A 171 -4.42 -6.23 -9.95
N TYR A 172 -3.63 -6.48 -8.92
CA TYR A 172 -2.80 -7.68 -8.88
C TYR A 172 -3.60 -8.97 -8.66
N ALA A 173 -4.76 -8.93 -8.00
CA ALA A 173 -5.65 -10.09 -7.94
C ALA A 173 -6.12 -10.56 -9.33
N ASN A 174 -6.44 -9.62 -10.24
CA ASN A 174 -6.79 -9.96 -11.61
C ASN A 174 -5.61 -10.57 -12.38
N GLU A 175 -4.43 -9.94 -12.27
CA GLU A 175 -3.21 -10.40 -12.95
C GLU A 175 -2.78 -11.80 -12.46
N ILE A 176 -2.90 -12.06 -11.15
CA ILE A 176 -2.59 -13.36 -10.53
C ILE A 176 -3.56 -14.43 -11.02
N CYS A 177 -4.88 -14.17 -10.96
CA CYS A 177 -5.87 -15.12 -11.46
C CYS A 177 -5.64 -15.46 -12.93
N PHE A 178 -5.35 -14.45 -13.75
CA PHE A 178 -5.03 -14.65 -15.17
C PHE A 178 -3.76 -15.48 -15.39
N ALA A 179 -2.68 -15.16 -14.67
CA ALA A 179 -1.40 -15.88 -14.82
C ALA A 179 -1.51 -17.36 -14.43
N MET A 180 -2.41 -17.67 -13.50
CA MET A 180 -2.69 -19.06 -13.08
C MET A 180 -3.75 -19.75 -13.96
N GLY A 181 -4.38 -19.09 -14.92
CA GLY A 181 -5.53 -19.62 -15.65
C GLY A 181 -6.71 -19.95 -14.72
N LEU A 182 -6.85 -19.22 -13.61
CA LEU A 182 -7.83 -19.47 -12.57
C LEU A 182 -9.04 -18.55 -12.73
N ASP A 183 -10.24 -19.14 -12.84
CA ASP A 183 -11.48 -18.38 -12.80
C ASP A 183 -11.60 -17.64 -11.47
N PRO A 184 -11.70 -16.29 -11.48
CA PRO A 184 -11.80 -15.48 -10.26
C PRO A 184 -13.01 -15.80 -9.38
N TYR A 185 -14.04 -16.46 -9.93
CA TYR A 185 -15.21 -16.94 -9.18
C TYR A 185 -14.99 -18.28 -8.48
N THR A 186 -13.94 -19.02 -8.79
CA THR A 186 -13.62 -20.29 -8.14
C THR A 186 -13.60 -20.12 -6.62
N PRO A 187 -14.35 -20.90 -5.83
CA PRO A 187 -14.26 -20.85 -4.37
C PRO A 187 -12.82 -21.15 -3.90
N ALA A 188 -12.30 -20.30 -3.02
CA ALA A 188 -10.93 -20.45 -2.53
C ALA A 188 -10.70 -21.83 -1.86
N SER A 189 -11.73 -22.39 -1.23
CA SER A 189 -11.70 -23.72 -0.61
C SER A 189 -11.47 -24.88 -1.58
N LYS A 190 -11.62 -24.67 -2.88
CA LYS A 190 -11.38 -25.69 -3.91
C LYS A 190 -9.93 -25.72 -4.40
N LEU A 191 -9.07 -24.79 -3.99
CA LEU A 191 -7.67 -24.82 -4.36
C LEU A 191 -6.97 -26.00 -3.71
N THR A 192 -6.18 -26.74 -4.50
CA THR A 192 -5.32 -27.81 -4.01
C THR A 192 -4.06 -27.24 -3.34
N LYS A 193 -3.36 -28.03 -2.54
CA LYS A 193 -2.06 -27.64 -1.99
C LYS A 193 -1.08 -27.20 -3.07
N LYS A 194 -1.04 -27.92 -4.20
CA LYS A 194 -0.20 -27.59 -5.35
C LYS A 194 -0.59 -26.21 -5.92
N SER A 195 -1.89 -25.94 -6.09
CA SER A 195 -2.36 -24.63 -6.59
C SER A 195 -2.05 -23.50 -5.62
N VAL A 196 -2.06 -23.74 -4.31
CA VAL A 196 -1.68 -22.71 -3.31
C VAL A 196 -0.18 -22.42 -3.36
N LYS A 197 0.66 -23.44 -3.53
CA LYS A 197 2.09 -23.22 -3.75
C LYS A 197 2.34 -22.38 -5.00
N GLU A 198 1.72 -22.74 -6.12
CA GLU A 198 1.80 -21.99 -7.38
C GLU A 198 1.29 -20.55 -7.21
N LEU A 199 0.19 -20.36 -6.46
CA LEU A 199 -0.35 -19.03 -6.13
C LEU A 199 0.68 -18.14 -5.45
N ILE A 200 1.39 -18.66 -4.45
CA ILE A 200 2.44 -17.92 -3.73
C ILE A 200 3.57 -17.54 -4.70
N GLU A 201 4.03 -18.46 -5.53
CA GLU A 201 5.10 -18.23 -6.49
C GLU A 201 4.70 -17.20 -7.55
N VAL A 202 3.53 -17.34 -8.14
CA VAL A 202 3.00 -16.42 -9.17
C VAL A 202 2.77 -15.03 -8.59
N ALA A 203 2.12 -14.95 -7.41
CA ALA A 203 1.88 -13.68 -6.74
C ALA A 203 3.20 -12.96 -6.40
N SER A 204 4.17 -13.68 -5.84
CA SER A 204 5.49 -13.13 -5.53
C SER A 204 6.21 -12.61 -6.77
N ASN A 205 6.19 -13.36 -7.87
CA ASN A 205 6.83 -12.96 -9.11
C ASN A 205 6.19 -11.70 -9.71
N ILE A 206 4.86 -11.66 -9.80
CA ILE A 206 4.12 -10.51 -10.33
C ILE A 206 4.39 -9.26 -9.50
N LEU A 207 4.31 -9.36 -8.17
CA LEU A 207 4.56 -8.22 -7.28
C LEU A 207 6.02 -7.75 -7.34
N ASN A 208 6.99 -8.67 -7.40
CA ASN A 208 8.41 -8.33 -7.53
C ASN A 208 8.70 -7.61 -8.87
N GLU A 209 8.14 -8.09 -9.97
CA GLU A 209 8.27 -7.40 -11.26
C GLU A 209 7.62 -6.01 -11.22
N ALA A 210 6.45 -5.90 -10.61
CA ALA A 210 5.80 -4.62 -10.43
C ALA A 210 6.63 -3.65 -9.55
N ILE A 211 7.26 -4.13 -8.48
CA ILE A 211 8.16 -3.33 -7.64
C ILE A 211 9.38 -2.85 -8.44
N LYS A 212 10.01 -3.73 -9.22
CA LYS A 212 11.16 -3.36 -10.07
C LYS A 212 10.81 -2.26 -11.08
N GLN A 213 9.58 -2.28 -11.59
CA GLN A 213 9.06 -1.31 -12.54
C GLN A 213 8.37 -0.10 -11.88
N GLY A 214 8.36 -0.02 -10.55
CA GLY A 214 7.80 1.09 -9.79
C GLY A 214 6.27 1.09 -9.66
N GLY A 215 5.60 -0.04 -9.87
CA GLY A 215 4.13 -0.16 -9.77
C GLY A 215 3.38 0.34 -11.01
N THR A 216 2.05 0.30 -10.96
CA THR A 216 1.16 0.46 -12.12
C THR A 216 0.89 1.89 -12.58
N THR A 217 1.11 2.88 -11.86
CA THR A 217 1.07 4.33 -12.21
C THR A 217 1.13 5.09 -10.89
N ILE A 218 2.27 5.71 -10.62
CA ILE A 218 2.40 6.39 -9.35
C ILE A 218 2.24 7.89 -9.57
N HIS A 219 1.02 8.35 -9.35
CA HIS A 219 0.76 9.74 -9.00
C HIS A 219 0.81 9.97 -7.48
N SER A 220 1.41 9.01 -6.73
CA SER A 220 1.33 9.00 -5.26
C SER A 220 2.46 9.75 -4.57
N PHE A 221 3.48 10.16 -5.32
CA PHE A 221 4.55 11.02 -4.83
C PHE A 221 5.00 11.97 -5.95
N SER A 222 5.07 13.23 -5.62
CA SER A 222 5.65 14.27 -6.49
C SER A 222 6.70 15.01 -5.68
N ALA A 223 7.94 14.96 -6.16
CA ALA A 223 9.01 15.82 -5.72
C ALA A 223 9.68 16.38 -6.97
N ASN A 224 9.56 17.68 -7.18
CA ASN A 224 10.24 18.42 -8.24
C ASN A 224 10.17 17.79 -9.65
N GLY A 225 8.97 17.35 -10.07
CA GLY A 225 8.76 16.87 -11.44
C GLY A 225 9.24 15.44 -11.72
N ILE A 226 9.56 14.65 -10.71
CA ILE A 226 9.73 13.20 -10.88
C ILE A 226 8.33 12.55 -10.88
N ASP A 227 7.62 12.70 -11.97
CA ASP A 227 6.48 11.86 -12.29
C ASP A 227 7.02 10.45 -12.52
N GLY A 228 6.65 9.52 -11.63
CA GLY A 228 7.02 8.12 -11.78
C GLY A 228 6.43 7.55 -13.07
N LEU A 229 7.23 7.48 -14.11
CA LEU A 229 6.92 6.88 -15.42
C LEU A 229 6.94 5.35 -15.35
N PHE A 230 6.16 4.74 -14.46
CA PHE A 230 6.16 3.29 -14.35
C PHE A 230 4.77 2.72 -14.63
N GLN A 231 4.56 2.34 -15.88
CA GLN A 231 3.45 1.49 -16.27
C GLN A 231 3.93 0.05 -16.31
N VAL A 232 3.56 -0.74 -15.31
CA VAL A 232 3.56 -2.20 -15.49
C VAL A 232 2.60 -2.50 -16.64
N LYS A 233 3.04 -3.24 -17.65
CA LYS A 233 2.16 -3.71 -18.73
C LYS A 233 1.21 -4.75 -18.14
N LEU A 234 0.06 -4.29 -17.68
CA LEU A 234 -0.99 -5.15 -17.19
C LEU A 234 -1.52 -6.00 -18.34
N LYS A 235 -1.75 -7.28 -18.08
CA LYS A 235 -2.19 -8.25 -19.11
C LYS A 235 -3.72 -8.27 -19.24
N VAL A 236 -4.44 -8.08 -18.15
CA VAL A 236 -5.91 -8.16 -18.16
C VAL A 236 -6.60 -7.00 -17.43
N HIS A 237 -6.00 -6.45 -16.39
CA HIS A 237 -6.66 -5.38 -15.64
C HIS A 237 -6.85 -4.13 -16.51
N LEU A 238 -8.12 -3.73 -16.73
CA LEU A 238 -8.55 -2.64 -17.62
C LEU A 238 -8.18 -2.84 -19.11
N GLN A 239 -7.78 -4.03 -19.52
CA GLN A 239 -7.56 -4.35 -20.93
C GLN A 239 -8.87 -4.77 -21.62
N LYS A 240 -8.95 -4.60 -22.93
CA LYS A 240 -10.10 -4.99 -23.74
C LYS A 240 -9.91 -6.33 -24.47
N LYS A 241 -8.66 -6.73 -24.71
CA LYS A 241 -8.31 -7.95 -25.43
C LYS A 241 -7.30 -8.78 -24.65
N CYS A 242 -7.51 -10.07 -24.64
CA CYS A 242 -6.60 -11.04 -24.05
C CYS A 242 -5.28 -11.07 -24.85
N PRO A 243 -4.10 -10.90 -24.22
CA PRO A 243 -2.81 -10.90 -24.91
C PRO A 243 -2.40 -12.32 -25.40
N ILE A 244 -3.09 -13.38 -24.96
CA ILE A 244 -2.77 -14.77 -25.33
C ILE A 244 -3.63 -15.21 -26.49
N CYS A 245 -4.98 -15.07 -26.42
CA CYS A 245 -5.88 -15.59 -27.44
C CYS A 245 -6.56 -14.52 -28.29
N GLY A 246 -6.37 -13.22 -28.00
CA GLY A 246 -7.01 -12.10 -28.70
C GLY A 246 -8.50 -11.93 -28.41
N GLY A 247 -9.10 -12.80 -27.60
CA GLY A 247 -10.51 -12.73 -27.21
C GLY A 247 -10.83 -11.48 -26.38
N GLU A 248 -12.10 -11.10 -26.36
CA GLU A 248 -12.59 -9.96 -25.59
C GLU A 248 -12.49 -10.23 -24.09
N ILE A 249 -12.05 -9.22 -23.32
CA ILE A 249 -12.05 -9.24 -21.86
C ILE A 249 -13.28 -8.49 -21.36
N THR A 250 -14.19 -9.19 -20.73
CA THR A 250 -15.37 -8.61 -20.10
C THR A 250 -15.06 -8.09 -18.72
N LYS A 251 -15.74 -7.02 -18.30
CA LYS A 251 -15.62 -6.44 -16.97
C LYS A 251 -16.86 -6.76 -16.15
N GLU A 252 -16.69 -7.53 -15.11
CA GLU A 252 -17.75 -7.86 -14.18
C GLU A 252 -17.38 -7.46 -12.74
N ALA A 253 -18.41 -7.08 -11.96
CA ALA A 253 -18.25 -6.83 -10.54
C ALA A 253 -18.60 -8.08 -9.75
N ILE A 254 -17.61 -8.64 -9.06
CA ILE A 254 -17.82 -9.76 -8.15
C ILE A 254 -18.14 -9.18 -6.77
N LYS A 255 -19.39 -9.35 -6.28
CA LYS A 255 -19.87 -8.82 -4.98
C LYS A 255 -19.46 -7.34 -4.73
N GLY A 256 -19.64 -6.49 -5.76
CA GLY A 256 -19.39 -5.06 -5.67
C GLY A 256 -17.93 -4.61 -5.85
N ARG A 257 -17.06 -5.51 -6.31
CA ARG A 257 -15.65 -5.21 -6.63
C ARG A 257 -15.20 -5.84 -7.94
#